data_c65c8f98074295dbae064a558652907f
#
_entry.id   c65c8f98074295dbae064a558652907f
#
_cell.length_a   1.000
_cell.length_b   1.000
_cell.length_c   1.000
_cell.angle_alpha   90.00
_cell.angle_beta   90.00
_cell.angle_gamma   90.00
#
_symmetry.space_group_name_H-M   'P 1'
#
loop_
_entity.id
_entity.type
_entity.pdbx_description
1 polymer ?
#
loop_
_entity_poly.entity_id
_entity_poly.type
_entity_poly.pdbx_seq_one_letter_code
_entity_poly.pdbx_strand_id
1 'polypeptide(L)'
;MARPLQSGGGKEVAGSKGVIKKVEFVRIIAKALYSLGYIKTGALLEEESGIPLHSSVVNVFMRQILEGNWDESIVTLHNIGLTDEKTIKSVSFLILEQKFLDLLDEEKVMDALKTLRTEITPLGADSSRVRELSSYFVSPSYCSSVRSPKQDTLRARSRSKLLEELQKLLPPTVMIPEGRLEHLVEQALVLQRDACMFHNSLDKEMSLYADHQCGRDQIPSQALQILQAHRDEVWFLKFSHNGRYLASSSNDQSAIIWEVLETGVSLKHKLSGHQKPLSSVSWSPDDHQLLTCGTEEVIRRWDVSSGECLHIYEKTGLGMVSCGWSPDGKWIFSGLNDKSICMWELDGKELECWKGQRTLKISDLEITGDGKQIISICREASILLLDREAKVERFIEEDQPITSFSLSRDNRFLLVNLANQEIRLWNIEDDLKLVSKYRGHKRTRFIIRSCFGGLDEAFIASGSEDSLVYLWHRGTGELIETLPGHSGAVNCVSWNPANPHMLASASDDRTIRIWGLNNLSTSMKQKEPHSNGIHYSNGGT
;
A
#
# COMPACT_ATOMS: atom_id res chain seq x y z
N MET A 1 -27.98 -24.19 43.07
CA MET A 1 -27.46 -25.54 42.74
C MET A 1 -27.30 -25.60 41.23
N ALA A 2 -26.10 -25.33 40.72
CA ALA A 2 -25.76 -25.45 39.32
C ALA A 2 -25.40 -26.91 39.03
N ARG A 3 -26.02 -27.51 38.02
CA ARG A 3 -25.71 -28.89 37.59
C ARG A 3 -24.28 -28.91 36.98
N PRO A 4 -23.46 -29.91 37.31
CA PRO A 4 -22.18 -30.10 36.66
C PRO A 4 -22.42 -30.48 35.19
N LEU A 5 -21.86 -29.68 34.26
CA LEU A 5 -21.81 -30.00 32.85
C LEU A 5 -20.96 -31.25 32.66
N GLN A 6 -21.59 -32.32 32.15
CA GLN A 6 -20.94 -33.56 31.75
C GLN A 6 -19.78 -33.27 30.78
N SER A 7 -18.65 -33.87 31.03
CA SER A 7 -17.47 -33.94 30.16
C SER A 7 -17.81 -34.69 28.85
N GLY A 8 -18.48 -34.00 27.95
CA GLY A 8 -18.60 -34.44 26.57
C GLY A 8 -17.27 -34.17 25.87
N GLY A 9 -16.72 -35.15 25.13
CA GLY A 9 -15.50 -35.06 24.36
C GLY A 9 -15.53 -33.82 23.46
N GLY A 10 -14.90 -32.73 23.93
CA GLY A 10 -14.94 -31.43 23.27
C GLY A 10 -14.15 -31.54 21.97
N LYS A 11 -14.76 -31.13 20.86
CA LYS A 11 -14.06 -31.00 19.57
C LYS A 11 -12.75 -30.25 19.78
N GLU A 12 -11.63 -30.82 19.34
CA GLU A 12 -10.30 -30.21 19.40
C GLU A 12 -10.19 -28.94 18.55
N VAL A 13 -11.21 -28.66 17.74
CA VAL A 13 -11.29 -27.53 16.80
C VAL A 13 -12.53 -26.69 17.07
N ALA A 14 -12.39 -25.37 16.84
CA ALA A 14 -13.43 -24.37 16.93
C ALA A 14 -13.78 -23.79 15.55
N GLY A 15 -14.92 -23.08 15.47
CA GLY A 15 -15.43 -22.45 14.24
C GLY A 15 -16.19 -23.44 13.34
N SER A 16 -17.04 -22.89 12.47
CA SER A 16 -17.90 -23.67 11.56
C SER A 16 -17.14 -24.52 10.56
N LYS A 17 -15.94 -24.09 10.17
CA LYS A 17 -15.06 -24.79 9.21
C LYS A 17 -14.08 -25.76 9.89
N GLY A 18 -14.02 -25.79 11.24
CA GLY A 18 -13.15 -26.69 12.00
C GLY A 18 -11.65 -26.48 11.78
N VAL A 19 -11.22 -25.28 11.41
CA VAL A 19 -9.80 -24.95 11.11
C VAL A 19 -9.07 -24.34 12.30
N ILE A 20 -9.79 -23.95 13.36
CA ILE A 20 -9.21 -23.25 14.51
C ILE A 20 -8.96 -24.27 15.62
N LYS A 21 -7.72 -24.40 16.08
CA LYS A 21 -7.42 -25.25 17.24
C LYS A 21 -7.97 -24.63 18.51
N LYS A 22 -8.79 -25.36 19.23
CA LYS A 22 -9.44 -24.91 20.47
C LYS A 22 -8.44 -24.36 21.48
N VAL A 23 -7.31 -25.06 21.66
CA VAL A 23 -6.27 -24.68 22.62
C VAL A 23 -5.69 -23.29 22.29
N GLU A 24 -5.35 -23.04 21.01
CA GLU A 24 -4.80 -21.76 20.57
C GLU A 24 -5.83 -20.63 20.73
N PHE A 25 -7.09 -20.91 20.39
CA PHE A 25 -8.17 -19.92 20.48
C PHE A 25 -8.47 -19.52 21.92
N VAL A 26 -8.57 -20.49 22.85
CA VAL A 26 -8.79 -20.22 24.27
C VAL A 26 -7.63 -19.41 24.86
N ARG A 27 -6.39 -19.73 24.52
CA ARG A 27 -5.20 -18.97 24.95
C ARG A 27 -5.21 -17.53 24.47
N ILE A 28 -5.59 -17.31 23.19
CA ILE A 28 -5.68 -15.95 22.64
C ILE A 28 -6.77 -15.14 23.35
N ILE A 29 -7.94 -15.74 23.63
CA ILE A 29 -9.02 -15.10 24.41
C ILE A 29 -8.55 -14.79 25.83
N ALA A 30 -7.92 -15.75 26.52
CA ALA A 30 -7.39 -15.51 27.87
C ALA A 30 -6.38 -14.36 27.88
N LYS A 31 -5.44 -14.31 26.90
CA LYS A 31 -4.49 -13.21 26.76
C LYS A 31 -5.18 -11.87 26.54
N ALA A 32 -6.22 -11.82 25.70
CA ALA A 32 -7.00 -10.60 25.47
C ALA A 32 -7.73 -10.15 26.73
N LEU A 33 -8.31 -11.06 27.49
CA LEU A 33 -8.94 -10.73 28.78
C LEU A 33 -7.95 -10.12 29.77
N TYR A 34 -6.73 -10.66 29.85
CA TYR A 34 -5.67 -10.09 30.69
C TYR A 34 -5.25 -8.70 30.21
N SER A 35 -5.06 -8.51 28.91
CA SER A 35 -4.69 -7.22 28.32
C SER A 35 -5.77 -6.14 28.55
N LEU A 36 -7.05 -6.53 28.53
CA LEU A 36 -8.18 -5.64 28.82
C LEU A 36 -8.40 -5.40 30.33
N GLY A 37 -7.59 -6.01 31.22
CA GLY A 37 -7.69 -5.85 32.69
C GLY A 37 -8.66 -6.80 33.37
N TYR A 38 -9.27 -7.75 32.67
CA TYR A 38 -10.21 -8.75 33.24
C TYR A 38 -9.47 -9.96 33.82
N ILE A 39 -8.57 -9.70 34.79
CA ILE A 39 -7.65 -10.72 35.35
C ILE A 39 -8.40 -11.92 35.92
N LYS A 40 -9.46 -11.69 36.70
CA LYS A 40 -10.25 -12.76 37.34
C LYS A 40 -10.96 -13.62 36.28
N THR A 41 -11.50 -12.99 35.25
CA THR A 41 -12.21 -13.71 34.18
C THR A 41 -11.24 -14.53 33.35
N GLY A 42 -10.04 -14.00 33.06
CA GLY A 42 -8.99 -14.76 32.39
C GLY A 42 -8.57 -16.01 33.16
N ALA A 43 -8.32 -15.88 34.44
CA ALA A 43 -7.97 -17.00 35.31
C ALA A 43 -9.10 -18.05 35.40
N LEU A 44 -10.35 -17.61 35.48
CA LEU A 44 -11.51 -18.51 35.50
C LEU A 44 -11.65 -19.27 34.18
N LEU A 45 -11.37 -18.62 33.04
CA LEU A 45 -11.36 -19.27 31.73
C LEU A 45 -10.29 -20.37 31.64
N GLU A 46 -9.10 -20.13 32.19
CA GLU A 46 -8.03 -21.14 32.24
C GLU A 46 -8.44 -22.35 33.11
N GLU A 47 -9.06 -22.09 34.27
CA GLU A 47 -9.55 -23.12 35.18
C GLU A 47 -10.68 -23.95 34.55
N GLU A 48 -11.71 -23.32 34.00
CA GLU A 48 -12.86 -24.04 33.39
C GLU A 48 -12.48 -24.80 32.12
N SER A 49 -11.57 -24.25 31.30
CA SER A 49 -11.14 -24.88 30.05
C SER A 49 -10.08 -25.96 30.28
N GLY A 50 -9.36 -25.91 31.39
CA GLY A 50 -8.17 -26.73 31.66
C GLY A 50 -6.98 -26.39 30.73
N ILE A 51 -7.03 -25.22 30.05
CA ILE A 51 -6.02 -24.79 29.08
C ILE A 51 -5.29 -23.56 29.68
N PRO A 52 -4.08 -23.72 30.22
CA PRO A 52 -3.31 -22.60 30.76
C PRO A 52 -2.80 -21.70 29.63
N LEU A 53 -2.71 -20.39 29.92
CA LEU A 53 -2.18 -19.40 28.97
C LEU A 53 -0.77 -19.75 28.51
N HIS A 54 0.11 -20.12 29.46
CA HIS A 54 1.48 -20.54 29.23
C HIS A 54 1.71 -21.95 29.77
N SER A 55 2.69 -22.66 29.19
CA SER A 55 3.13 -23.93 29.76
C SER A 55 3.81 -23.70 31.12
N SER A 56 3.86 -24.76 31.95
CA SER A 56 4.53 -24.68 33.27
C SER A 56 5.98 -24.21 33.16
N VAL A 57 6.70 -24.67 32.12
CA VAL A 57 8.09 -24.26 31.86
C VAL A 57 8.20 -22.78 31.55
N VAL A 58 7.29 -22.23 30.73
CA VAL A 58 7.27 -20.79 30.39
C VAL A 58 6.92 -19.95 31.62
N ASN A 59 6.00 -20.40 32.46
CA ASN A 59 5.67 -19.69 33.71
C ASN A 59 6.87 -19.65 34.68
N VAL A 60 7.63 -20.75 34.77
CA VAL A 60 8.87 -20.80 35.56
C VAL A 60 9.89 -19.82 34.97
N PHE A 61 10.09 -19.83 33.65
CA PHE A 61 10.99 -18.92 32.96
C PHE A 61 10.65 -17.43 33.23
N MET A 62 9.38 -17.06 33.06
CA MET A 62 8.92 -15.68 33.32
C MET A 62 9.17 -15.26 34.79
N ARG A 63 8.91 -16.15 35.73
CA ARG A 63 9.16 -15.89 37.17
C ARG A 63 10.65 -15.72 37.44
N GLN A 64 11.52 -16.57 36.88
CA GLN A 64 12.96 -16.48 37.05
C GLN A 64 13.51 -15.14 36.51
N ILE A 65 13.01 -14.65 35.37
CA ILE A 65 13.36 -13.32 34.84
C ILE A 65 12.95 -12.21 35.81
N LEU A 66 11.71 -12.24 36.34
CA LEU A 66 11.22 -11.22 37.28
C LEU A 66 11.98 -11.24 38.61
N GLU A 67 12.36 -12.40 39.10
CA GLU A 67 13.14 -12.59 40.33
C GLU A 67 14.62 -12.23 40.12
N GLY A 68 15.12 -12.25 38.87
CA GLY A 68 16.53 -12.00 38.55
C GLY A 68 17.40 -13.25 38.67
N ASN A 69 16.81 -14.44 38.55
CA ASN A 69 17.51 -15.73 38.54
C ASN A 69 18.04 -16.02 37.13
N TRP A 70 19.06 -15.26 36.72
CA TRP A 70 19.52 -15.20 35.32
C TRP A 70 20.07 -16.53 34.81
N ASP A 71 20.92 -17.22 35.58
CA ASP A 71 21.54 -18.47 35.17
C ASP A 71 20.50 -19.60 35.01
N GLU A 72 19.56 -19.66 35.93
CA GLU A 72 18.44 -20.61 35.85
C GLU A 72 17.52 -20.30 34.67
N SER A 73 17.30 -19.04 34.37
CA SER A 73 16.46 -18.63 33.23
C SER A 73 17.05 -19.07 31.89
N ILE A 74 18.37 -18.99 31.73
CA ILE A 74 19.07 -19.51 30.53
C ILE A 74 18.90 -21.02 30.40
N VAL A 75 19.03 -21.76 31.50
CA VAL A 75 18.80 -23.22 31.48
C VAL A 75 17.35 -23.54 31.12
N THR A 76 16.41 -22.80 31.69
CA THR A 76 14.99 -22.98 31.41
C THR A 76 14.66 -22.61 29.96
N LEU A 77 15.29 -21.60 29.39
CA LEU A 77 15.14 -21.21 27.98
C LEU A 77 15.45 -22.39 27.02
N HIS A 78 16.53 -23.13 27.28
CA HIS A 78 16.85 -24.31 26.48
C HIS A 78 15.82 -25.44 26.63
N ASN A 79 15.15 -25.52 27.76
CA ASN A 79 14.10 -26.54 28.02
C ASN A 79 12.73 -26.16 27.41
N ILE A 80 12.53 -24.92 26.93
CA ILE A 80 11.30 -24.50 26.25
C ILE A 80 11.09 -25.20 24.90
N GLY A 81 12.16 -25.73 24.30
CA GLY A 81 12.08 -26.48 23.04
C GLY A 81 12.10 -25.60 21.80
N LEU A 82 12.80 -24.47 21.85
CA LEU A 82 13.05 -23.61 20.68
C LEU A 82 13.98 -24.34 19.69
N THR A 83 13.66 -24.29 18.42
CA THR A 83 14.44 -24.91 17.34
C THR A 83 15.34 -23.93 16.60
N ASP A 84 15.02 -22.64 16.64
CA ASP A 84 15.80 -21.60 15.98
C ASP A 84 16.95 -21.12 16.85
N GLU A 85 18.17 -21.49 16.47
CA GLU A 85 19.40 -21.12 17.17
C GLU A 85 19.63 -19.59 17.21
N LYS A 86 19.20 -18.86 16.16
CA LYS A 86 19.32 -17.41 16.11
C LYS A 86 18.44 -16.74 17.17
N THR A 87 17.20 -17.20 17.31
CA THR A 87 16.28 -16.72 18.35
C THR A 87 16.83 -17.01 19.75
N ILE A 88 17.34 -18.24 19.99
CA ILE A 88 17.95 -18.60 21.28
C ILE A 88 19.12 -17.66 21.62
N LYS A 89 20.02 -17.41 20.67
CA LYS A 89 21.17 -16.49 20.87
C LYS A 89 20.70 -15.06 21.18
N SER A 90 19.69 -14.56 20.46
CA SER A 90 19.16 -13.20 20.69
C SER A 90 18.49 -13.05 22.05
N VAL A 91 17.68 -14.03 22.45
CA VAL A 91 17.01 -14.08 23.76
C VAL A 91 18.04 -14.19 24.87
N SER A 92 19.03 -15.09 24.74
CA SER A 92 20.11 -15.25 25.71
C SER A 92 20.93 -13.98 25.87
N PHE A 93 21.19 -13.29 24.76
CA PHE A 93 21.90 -12.01 24.77
C PHE A 93 21.18 -10.96 25.63
N LEU A 94 19.87 -10.75 25.44
CA LEU A 94 19.10 -9.80 26.24
C LEU A 94 19.03 -10.15 27.73
N ILE A 95 18.91 -11.44 28.04
CA ILE A 95 18.92 -11.90 29.44
C ILE A 95 20.27 -11.63 30.11
N LEU A 96 21.36 -11.97 29.42
CA LEU A 96 22.71 -11.77 29.93
C LEU A 96 23.12 -10.29 29.98
N GLU A 97 22.61 -9.48 29.06
CA GLU A 97 22.77 -8.03 29.11
C GLU A 97 22.11 -7.46 30.39
N GLN A 98 20.89 -7.90 30.71
CA GLN A 98 20.23 -7.46 31.95
C GLN A 98 20.96 -7.98 33.21
N LYS A 99 21.45 -9.24 33.20
CA LYS A 99 22.33 -9.78 34.26
C LYS A 99 23.55 -8.88 34.45
N PHE A 100 24.20 -8.48 33.37
CA PHE A 100 25.36 -7.61 33.38
C PHE A 100 25.04 -6.24 34.02
N LEU A 101 23.91 -5.62 33.64
CA LEU A 101 23.47 -4.35 34.19
C LEU A 101 23.12 -4.46 35.69
N ASP A 102 22.41 -5.52 36.08
CA ASP A 102 22.09 -5.77 37.49
C ASP A 102 23.35 -5.96 38.35
N LEU A 103 24.38 -6.66 37.83
CA LEU A 103 25.66 -6.84 38.51
C LEU A 103 26.45 -5.51 38.67
N LEU A 104 26.39 -4.64 37.67
CA LEU A 104 26.99 -3.30 37.78
C LEU A 104 26.27 -2.44 38.83
N ASP A 105 24.95 -2.51 38.89
CA ASP A 105 24.12 -1.82 39.88
C ASP A 105 24.37 -2.33 41.32
N GLU A 106 24.79 -3.59 41.44
CA GLU A 106 25.21 -4.21 42.71
C GLU A 106 26.67 -3.95 43.09
N GLU A 107 27.38 -3.15 42.30
CA GLU A 107 28.83 -2.87 42.46
C GLU A 107 29.72 -4.13 42.31
N LYS A 108 29.19 -5.24 41.75
CA LYS A 108 29.92 -6.48 41.46
C LYS A 108 30.66 -6.42 40.12
N VAL A 109 31.55 -5.47 39.98
CA VAL A 109 32.22 -5.15 38.72
C VAL A 109 33.01 -6.33 38.13
N MET A 110 33.63 -7.16 38.98
CA MET A 110 34.39 -8.33 38.50
C MET A 110 33.49 -9.42 37.94
N ASP A 111 32.32 -9.63 38.53
CA ASP A 111 31.35 -10.60 38.03
C ASP A 111 30.70 -10.10 36.74
N ALA A 112 30.40 -8.79 36.64
CA ALA A 112 29.93 -8.18 35.40
C ALA A 112 30.97 -8.33 34.27
N LEU A 113 32.23 -8.10 34.53
CA LEU A 113 33.31 -8.29 33.55
C LEU A 113 33.43 -9.75 33.11
N LYS A 114 33.28 -10.69 34.06
CA LYS A 114 33.26 -12.13 33.75
C LYS A 114 32.09 -12.46 32.83
N THR A 115 30.88 -12.04 33.18
CA THR A 115 29.66 -12.27 32.36
C THR A 115 29.85 -11.71 30.93
N LEU A 116 30.41 -10.50 30.79
CA LEU A 116 30.64 -9.90 29.47
C LEU A 116 31.59 -10.75 28.61
N ARG A 117 32.73 -11.22 29.23
CA ARG A 117 33.76 -11.96 28.49
C ARG A 117 33.40 -13.41 28.20
N THR A 118 32.79 -14.09 29.18
CA THR A 118 32.61 -15.56 29.09
C THR A 118 31.24 -15.97 28.64
N GLU A 119 30.22 -15.09 28.79
CA GLU A 119 28.83 -15.46 28.51
C GLU A 119 28.27 -14.63 27.32
N ILE A 120 28.45 -13.29 27.29
CA ILE A 120 27.87 -12.42 26.25
C ILE A 120 28.70 -12.46 24.96
N THR A 121 30.05 -12.23 25.07
CA THR A 121 30.92 -12.15 23.88
C THR A 121 30.87 -13.40 23.01
N PRO A 122 30.87 -14.63 23.56
CA PRO A 122 30.80 -15.86 22.75
C PRO A 122 29.52 -16.05 21.95
N LEU A 123 28.40 -15.39 22.32
CA LEU A 123 27.15 -15.50 21.58
C LEU A 123 27.22 -14.89 20.17
N GLY A 124 28.09 -13.88 19.98
CA GLY A 124 28.28 -13.23 18.68
C GLY A 124 27.03 -12.56 18.09
N ALA A 125 26.02 -12.27 18.92
CA ALA A 125 24.73 -11.77 18.46
C ALA A 125 24.78 -10.29 18.04
N ASP A 126 25.45 -9.43 18.80
CA ASP A 126 25.58 -7.99 18.50
C ASP A 126 26.95 -7.44 18.95
N SER A 127 27.90 -7.36 18.02
CA SER A 127 29.24 -6.85 18.29
C SER A 127 29.27 -5.35 18.59
N SER A 128 28.31 -4.57 18.11
CA SER A 128 28.22 -3.13 18.39
C SER A 128 27.81 -2.90 19.83
N ARG A 129 26.79 -3.63 20.27
CA ARG A 129 26.28 -3.54 21.64
C ARG A 129 27.29 -4.05 22.67
N VAL A 130 28.03 -5.11 22.35
CA VAL A 130 29.12 -5.60 23.22
C VAL A 130 30.20 -4.53 23.44
N ARG A 131 30.55 -3.76 22.40
CA ARG A 131 31.51 -2.63 22.55
C ARG A 131 30.94 -1.53 23.45
N GLU A 132 29.66 -1.22 23.31
CA GLU A 132 28.97 -0.24 24.17
C GLU A 132 28.98 -0.71 25.63
N LEU A 133 28.62 -1.97 25.91
CA LEU A 133 28.65 -2.54 27.26
C LEU A 133 30.07 -2.50 27.85
N SER A 134 31.11 -2.73 27.04
CA SER A 134 32.51 -2.64 27.52
C SER A 134 32.92 -1.21 27.87
N SER A 135 32.32 -0.18 27.29
CA SER A 135 32.60 1.23 27.60
C SER A 135 32.16 1.63 29.01
N TYR A 136 31.22 0.93 29.65
CA TYR A 136 30.82 1.19 31.05
C TYR A 136 31.94 0.99 32.07
N PHE A 137 32.97 0.21 31.73
CA PHE A 137 34.14 0.05 32.58
C PHE A 137 35.18 1.18 32.44
N VAL A 138 35.13 1.95 31.35
CA VAL A 138 36.13 2.98 31.02
C VAL A 138 35.73 4.36 31.56
N SER A 139 34.45 4.62 31.75
CA SER A 139 33.90 5.91 32.23
C SER A 139 33.26 5.81 33.59
N PRO A 140 33.94 6.14 34.69
CA PRO A 140 33.38 6.07 36.07
C PRO A 140 32.18 6.99 36.31
N SER A 141 31.96 7.98 35.46
CA SER A 141 30.88 8.97 35.58
C SER A 141 29.46 8.39 35.42
N TYR A 142 29.31 7.21 34.86
CA TYR A 142 28.02 6.54 34.69
C TYR A 142 27.51 5.90 35.99
N CYS A 143 28.39 5.46 36.87
CA CYS A 143 28.04 4.89 38.18
C CYS A 143 27.44 5.89 39.18
N SER A 144 27.66 7.20 38.98
CA SER A 144 27.21 8.23 39.93
C SER A 144 25.82 8.78 39.68
N SER A 145 25.20 8.53 38.52
CA SER A 145 23.85 9.02 38.20
C SER A 145 22.71 8.07 38.65
N VAL A 146 23.05 6.87 39.15
CA VAL A 146 22.07 5.83 39.49
C VAL A 146 21.77 5.75 41.01
N ARG A 147 22.38 6.60 41.83
CA ARG A 147 22.12 6.57 43.29
C ARG A 147 20.86 7.32 43.67
N SER A 148 19.70 6.61 43.64
CA SER A 148 18.42 7.07 44.21
C SER A 148 17.76 5.95 45.04
N PRO A 149 17.12 6.25 46.17
CA PRO A 149 16.50 5.24 47.05
C PRO A 149 15.24 4.56 46.49
N LYS A 150 15.03 4.59 45.17
CA LYS A 150 13.96 3.90 44.44
C LYS A 150 14.45 2.70 43.61
N GLN A 151 15.60 2.13 43.95
CA GLN A 151 16.33 1.14 43.14
C GLN A 151 15.52 -0.15 42.89
N ASP A 152 14.82 -0.69 43.88
CA ASP A 152 14.05 -1.94 43.71
C ASP A 152 12.87 -1.78 42.74
N THR A 153 12.21 -0.62 42.77
CA THR A 153 11.11 -0.34 41.82
C THR A 153 11.61 -0.11 40.40
N LEU A 154 12.81 0.43 40.23
CA LEU A 154 13.46 0.62 38.90
C LEU A 154 13.94 -0.72 38.32
N ARG A 155 14.52 -1.60 39.16
CA ARG A 155 14.90 -2.97 38.76
C ARG A 155 13.71 -3.81 38.32
N ALA A 156 12.63 -3.84 39.14
CA ALA A 156 11.41 -4.54 38.80
C ALA A 156 10.81 -4.04 37.46
N ARG A 157 10.84 -2.71 37.22
CA ARG A 157 10.38 -2.10 35.97
C ARG A 157 11.29 -2.48 34.79
N SER A 158 12.59 -2.56 34.98
CA SER A 158 13.55 -2.99 33.95
C SER A 158 13.32 -4.45 33.55
N ARG A 159 13.11 -5.34 34.52
CA ARG A 159 12.85 -6.76 34.29
C ARG A 159 11.50 -7.02 33.61
N SER A 160 10.46 -6.24 33.96
CA SER A 160 9.18 -6.28 33.26
C SER A 160 9.32 -5.85 31.80
N LYS A 161 10.10 -4.78 31.55
CA LYS A 161 10.40 -4.32 30.19
C LYS A 161 11.18 -5.37 29.39
N LEU A 162 12.16 -6.03 30.03
CA LEU A 162 12.87 -7.16 29.41
C LEU A 162 11.89 -8.27 28.98
N LEU A 163 10.91 -8.62 29.82
CA LEU A 163 9.88 -9.61 29.45
C LEU A 163 9.08 -9.18 28.22
N GLU A 164 8.73 -7.90 28.09
CA GLU A 164 8.05 -7.37 26.91
C GLU A 164 8.93 -7.47 25.64
N GLU A 165 10.24 -7.24 25.77
CA GLU A 165 11.18 -7.40 24.67
C GLU A 165 11.37 -8.88 24.28
N LEU A 166 11.49 -9.76 25.27
CA LEU A 166 11.57 -11.20 25.05
C LEU A 166 10.30 -11.75 24.37
N GLN A 167 9.12 -11.23 24.73
CA GLN A 167 7.85 -11.60 24.10
C GLN A 167 7.82 -11.29 22.58
N LYS A 168 8.50 -10.24 22.14
CA LYS A 168 8.59 -9.90 20.71
C LYS A 168 9.50 -10.85 19.92
N LEU A 169 10.49 -11.45 20.59
CA LEU A 169 11.46 -12.36 19.97
C LEU A 169 11.01 -13.81 20.02
N LEU A 170 10.31 -14.20 21.07
CA LEU A 170 9.87 -15.58 21.25
C LEU A 170 8.70 -15.90 20.31
N PRO A 171 8.65 -17.12 19.75
CA PRO A 171 7.54 -17.51 18.89
C PRO A 171 6.20 -17.46 19.63
N PRO A 172 5.09 -17.13 18.93
CA PRO A 172 3.75 -17.06 19.52
C PRO A 172 3.26 -18.35 20.19
N THR A 173 3.86 -19.49 19.84
CA THR A 173 3.60 -20.79 20.48
C THR A 173 4.11 -20.85 21.91
N VAL A 174 5.12 -20.05 22.25
CA VAL A 174 5.73 -19.93 23.57
C VAL A 174 5.08 -18.78 24.35
N MET A 175 5.10 -17.58 23.78
CA MET A 175 4.51 -16.38 24.37
C MET A 175 3.61 -15.67 23.35
N ILE A 176 2.32 -15.59 23.65
CA ILE A 176 1.35 -14.92 22.77
C ILE A 176 1.59 -13.40 22.81
N PRO A 177 1.78 -12.73 21.66
CA PRO A 177 1.95 -11.28 21.60
C PRO A 177 0.74 -10.54 22.19
N GLU A 178 0.98 -9.37 22.75
CA GLU A 178 -0.10 -8.48 23.14
C GLU A 178 -0.91 -8.02 21.92
N GLY A 179 -2.21 -7.78 22.11
CA GLY A 179 -3.09 -7.36 21.01
C GLY A 179 -3.26 -8.41 19.90
N ARG A 180 -2.94 -9.72 20.15
CA ARG A 180 -3.05 -10.74 19.08
C ARG A 180 -4.48 -10.95 18.60
N LEU A 181 -5.47 -10.90 19.52
CA LEU A 181 -6.89 -11.01 19.14
C LEU A 181 -7.31 -9.82 18.30
N GLU A 182 -6.98 -8.62 18.76
CA GLU A 182 -7.26 -7.37 18.06
C GLU A 182 -6.65 -7.39 16.66
N HIS A 183 -5.38 -7.77 16.54
CA HIS A 183 -4.72 -7.88 15.24
C HIS A 183 -5.39 -8.89 14.30
N LEU A 184 -5.84 -10.04 14.81
CA LEU A 184 -6.58 -11.02 14.00
C LEU A 184 -7.93 -10.49 13.54
N VAL A 185 -8.62 -9.75 14.40
CA VAL A 185 -9.89 -9.08 14.07
C VAL A 185 -9.66 -7.99 13.03
N GLU A 186 -8.63 -7.16 13.19
CA GLU A 186 -8.25 -6.15 12.20
C GLU A 186 -7.95 -6.78 10.84
N GLN A 187 -7.19 -7.87 10.80
CA GLN A 187 -6.95 -8.61 9.55
C GLN A 187 -8.26 -9.12 8.93
N ALA A 188 -9.19 -9.63 9.74
CA ALA A 188 -10.49 -10.08 9.25
C ALA A 188 -11.32 -8.92 8.67
N LEU A 189 -11.32 -7.74 9.32
CA LEU A 189 -11.99 -6.53 8.82
C LEU A 189 -11.36 -6.02 7.52
N VAL A 190 -10.04 -6.02 7.43
CA VAL A 190 -9.33 -5.66 6.18
C VAL A 190 -9.72 -6.60 5.05
N LEU A 191 -9.76 -7.91 5.29
CA LEU A 191 -10.21 -8.88 4.28
C LEU A 191 -11.67 -8.67 3.85
N GLN A 192 -12.56 -8.32 4.78
CA GLN A 192 -13.96 -7.99 4.46
C GLN A 192 -14.05 -6.71 3.62
N ARG A 193 -13.26 -5.70 3.95
CA ARG A 193 -13.17 -4.45 3.20
C ARG A 193 -12.68 -4.71 1.77
N ASP A 194 -11.59 -5.45 1.63
CA ASP A 194 -10.96 -5.74 0.34
C ASP A 194 -11.83 -6.64 -0.55
N ALA A 195 -12.73 -7.42 0.06
CA ALA A 195 -13.74 -8.22 -0.65
C ALA A 195 -15.03 -7.45 -0.96
N CYS A 196 -15.21 -6.25 -0.37
CA CYS A 196 -16.41 -5.45 -0.57
C CYS A 196 -16.41 -4.81 -1.95
N MET A 197 -17.39 -5.17 -2.79
CA MET A 197 -17.50 -4.76 -4.19
C MET A 197 -17.58 -3.25 -4.43
N PHE A 198 -18.01 -2.47 -3.44
CA PHE A 198 -18.29 -1.04 -3.59
C PHE A 198 -17.56 -0.17 -2.56
N HIS A 199 -16.59 -0.73 -1.82
CA HIS A 199 -15.87 0.04 -0.82
C HIS A 199 -14.98 1.11 -1.48
N ASN A 200 -15.33 2.37 -1.28
CA ASN A 200 -14.63 3.53 -1.85
C ASN A 200 -14.62 4.74 -0.89
N SER A 201 -14.70 4.52 0.41
CA SER A 201 -14.71 5.57 1.43
C SER A 201 -13.60 5.36 2.46
N LEU A 202 -13.16 6.46 3.05
CA LEU A 202 -12.17 6.47 4.13
C LEU A 202 -12.81 6.17 5.50
N ASP A 203 -13.79 5.28 5.57
CA ASP A 203 -14.45 4.92 6.82
C ASP A 203 -13.42 4.36 7.81
N LYS A 204 -13.25 5.05 8.92
CA LYS A 204 -12.26 4.69 9.95
C LYS A 204 -12.76 3.62 10.90
N GLU A 205 -14.08 3.49 11.06
CA GLU A 205 -14.69 2.57 12.00
C GLU A 205 -15.53 1.53 11.26
N MET A 206 -15.20 0.25 11.46
CA MET A 206 -15.96 -0.88 10.95
C MET A 206 -16.64 -1.59 12.11
N SER A 207 -17.89 -1.99 11.90
CA SER A 207 -18.64 -2.74 12.91
C SER A 207 -18.13 -4.18 13.01
N LEU A 208 -18.02 -4.69 14.24
CA LEU A 208 -17.75 -6.11 14.47
C LEU A 208 -19.04 -6.95 14.53
N TYR A 209 -20.20 -6.32 14.50
CA TYR A 209 -21.50 -6.99 14.63
C TYR A 209 -22.09 -7.43 13.29
N ALA A 210 -21.62 -6.82 12.20
CA ALA A 210 -22.10 -7.12 10.86
C ALA A 210 -20.93 -7.11 9.88
N ASP A 211 -21.02 -7.95 8.83
CA ASP A 211 -20.05 -7.96 7.75
C ASP A 211 -20.09 -6.63 6.99
N HIS A 212 -18.91 -6.15 6.59
CA HIS A 212 -18.79 -4.90 5.88
C HIS A 212 -19.40 -4.97 4.48
N GLN A 213 -20.35 -4.08 4.18
CA GLN A 213 -20.99 -3.94 2.88
C GLN A 213 -21.24 -2.47 2.57
N CYS A 214 -20.73 -2.02 1.43
CA CYS A 214 -21.01 -0.69 0.87
C CYS A 214 -22.04 -0.77 -0.25
N GLY A 215 -22.77 0.32 -0.43
CA GLY A 215 -23.71 0.46 -1.54
C GLY A 215 -23.06 0.99 -2.82
N ARG A 216 -23.74 0.88 -3.96
CA ARG A 216 -23.30 1.43 -5.25
C ARG A 216 -23.19 2.97 -5.23
N ASP A 217 -23.78 3.64 -4.25
CA ASP A 217 -23.69 5.08 -4.03
C ASP A 217 -22.25 5.57 -3.76
N GLN A 218 -21.31 4.67 -3.46
CA GLN A 218 -19.90 4.98 -3.29
C GLN A 218 -19.11 5.05 -4.61
N ILE A 219 -19.69 4.65 -5.72
CA ILE A 219 -19.03 4.62 -7.03
C ILE A 219 -19.37 5.89 -7.83
N PRO A 220 -18.39 6.56 -8.47
CA PRO A 220 -18.62 7.73 -9.29
C PRO A 220 -19.36 7.35 -10.59
N SER A 221 -20.68 7.28 -10.54
CA SER A 221 -21.54 6.80 -11.64
C SER A 221 -22.28 7.91 -12.39
N GLN A 222 -22.29 9.14 -11.87
CA GLN A 222 -22.98 10.26 -12.49
C GLN A 222 -22.03 11.21 -13.18
N ALA A 223 -22.34 11.62 -14.42
CA ALA A 223 -21.63 12.70 -15.10
C ALA A 223 -22.00 14.05 -14.43
N LEU A 224 -21.07 14.60 -13.66
CA LEU A 224 -21.24 15.88 -12.95
C LEU A 224 -21.00 17.08 -13.86
N GLN A 225 -20.05 16.94 -14.80
CA GLN A 225 -19.65 18.03 -15.67
C GLN A 225 -19.17 17.50 -17.03
N ILE A 226 -19.43 18.29 -18.09
CA ILE A 226 -18.95 18.05 -19.44
C ILE A 226 -18.06 19.22 -19.83
N LEU A 227 -16.77 18.95 -20.12
CA LEU A 227 -15.79 19.94 -20.52
C LEU A 227 -15.69 19.97 -22.05
N GLN A 228 -15.93 21.13 -22.65
CA GLN A 228 -15.98 21.34 -24.11
C GLN A 228 -15.05 22.49 -24.50
N ALA A 229 -13.75 22.24 -24.60
CA ALA A 229 -12.76 23.24 -25.01
C ALA A 229 -11.83 22.74 -26.13
N HIS A 230 -11.75 21.44 -26.35
CA HIS A 230 -11.08 20.86 -27.50
C HIS A 230 -11.94 21.01 -28.76
N ARG A 231 -11.27 21.17 -29.90
CA ARG A 231 -11.91 21.33 -31.21
C ARG A 231 -12.04 20.01 -31.96
N ASP A 232 -11.33 18.99 -31.50
CA ASP A 232 -11.28 17.66 -32.11
C ASP A 232 -11.17 16.56 -31.04
N GLU A 233 -11.06 15.31 -31.45
CA GLU A 233 -10.95 14.12 -30.61
C GLU A 233 -9.97 14.31 -29.44
N VAL A 234 -10.34 13.88 -28.25
CA VAL A 234 -9.47 13.89 -27.06
C VAL A 234 -8.89 12.49 -26.89
N TRP A 235 -7.59 12.37 -27.10
CA TRP A 235 -6.95 11.07 -27.13
C TRP A 235 -6.41 10.59 -25.80
N PHE A 236 -5.99 11.55 -24.94
CA PHE A 236 -5.39 11.21 -23.66
C PHE A 236 -5.77 12.22 -22.57
N LEU A 237 -5.86 11.72 -21.34
CA LEU A 237 -5.99 12.56 -20.15
C LEU A 237 -5.33 11.90 -18.93
N LYS A 238 -4.83 12.73 -18.02
CA LYS A 238 -4.21 12.25 -16.77
C LYS A 238 -4.35 13.33 -15.67
N PHE A 239 -4.83 12.91 -14.49
CA PHE A 239 -4.78 13.77 -13.31
C PHE A 239 -3.33 13.95 -12.83
N SER A 240 -3.03 15.10 -12.22
CA SER A 240 -1.80 15.34 -11.48
C SER A 240 -1.73 14.46 -10.23
N HIS A 241 -0.53 14.23 -9.69
CA HIS A 241 -0.32 13.33 -8.52
C HIS A 241 -1.06 13.83 -7.28
N ASN A 242 -1.18 15.16 -7.11
CA ASN A 242 -1.92 15.80 -6.01
C ASN A 242 -3.44 15.90 -6.28
N GLY A 243 -3.91 15.50 -7.46
CA GLY A 243 -5.32 15.55 -7.86
C GLY A 243 -5.90 16.94 -8.10
N ARG A 244 -5.08 17.99 -8.05
CA ARG A 244 -5.53 19.40 -8.23
C ARG A 244 -5.67 19.83 -9.69
N TYR A 245 -5.03 19.12 -10.58
CA TYR A 245 -5.06 19.40 -12.01
C TYR A 245 -5.40 18.16 -12.82
N LEU A 246 -5.98 18.41 -14.00
CA LEU A 246 -6.17 17.41 -15.03
C LEU A 246 -5.52 17.93 -16.30
N ALA A 247 -4.73 17.13 -17.00
CA ALA A 247 -4.20 17.45 -18.32
C ALA A 247 -4.88 16.61 -19.38
N SER A 248 -5.20 17.20 -20.51
CA SER A 248 -5.75 16.49 -21.67
C SER A 248 -4.99 16.83 -22.94
N SER A 249 -4.86 15.88 -23.85
CA SER A 249 -4.27 16.08 -25.17
C SER A 249 -5.20 15.61 -26.29
N SER A 250 -5.12 16.27 -27.44
CA SER A 250 -6.12 16.14 -28.50
C SER A 250 -5.51 16.11 -29.90
N ASN A 251 -6.30 15.60 -30.82
CA ASN A 251 -6.08 15.69 -32.27
C ASN A 251 -6.06 17.15 -32.75
N ASP A 252 -6.64 18.08 -31.99
CA ASP A 252 -6.62 19.53 -32.30
C ASP A 252 -5.26 20.21 -32.10
N GLN A 253 -4.18 19.44 -31.89
CA GLN A 253 -2.80 19.91 -31.71
C GLN A 253 -2.57 20.72 -30.42
N SER A 254 -3.50 20.66 -29.47
CA SER A 254 -3.38 21.34 -28.20
C SER A 254 -3.44 20.38 -27.02
N ALA A 255 -2.78 20.76 -25.93
CA ALA A 255 -3.04 20.21 -24.62
C ALA A 255 -3.75 21.27 -23.76
N ILE A 256 -4.56 20.84 -22.82
CA ILE A 256 -5.25 21.73 -21.89
C ILE A 256 -4.97 21.30 -20.46
N ILE A 257 -4.63 22.26 -19.61
CA ILE A 257 -4.55 22.09 -18.16
C ILE A 257 -5.85 22.62 -17.57
N TRP A 258 -6.51 21.74 -16.83
CA TRP A 258 -7.74 22.02 -16.10
C TRP A 258 -7.44 22.07 -14.61
N GLU A 259 -8.04 22.99 -13.89
CA GLU A 259 -7.94 23.09 -12.43
C GLU A 259 -9.16 22.47 -11.76
N VAL A 260 -8.90 21.59 -10.80
CA VAL A 260 -9.92 20.90 -10.02
C VAL A 260 -10.21 21.74 -8.77
N LEU A 261 -11.42 22.28 -8.69
CA LEU A 261 -11.91 23.09 -7.59
C LEU A 261 -13.02 22.34 -6.85
N GLU A 262 -13.38 22.79 -5.67
CA GLU A 262 -14.52 22.24 -4.93
C GLU A 262 -15.85 22.41 -5.70
N THR A 263 -15.95 23.44 -6.52
CA THR A 263 -17.14 23.75 -7.33
C THR A 263 -17.19 23.02 -8.67
N GLY A 264 -16.14 22.30 -9.04
CA GLY A 264 -16.01 21.60 -10.32
C GLY A 264 -14.65 21.79 -10.98
N VAL A 265 -14.56 21.46 -12.25
CA VAL A 265 -13.33 21.52 -13.03
C VAL A 265 -13.39 22.70 -14.01
N SER A 266 -12.40 23.58 -14.00
CA SER A 266 -12.30 24.76 -14.84
C SER A 266 -11.06 24.76 -15.72
N LEU A 267 -11.13 25.41 -16.90
CA LEU A 267 -9.99 25.57 -17.79
C LEU A 267 -8.99 26.53 -17.14
N LYS A 268 -7.73 26.09 -16.99
CA LYS A 268 -6.62 26.91 -16.51
C LYS A 268 -5.79 27.45 -17.67
N HIS A 269 -5.19 26.58 -18.46
CA HIS A 269 -4.35 26.95 -19.60
C HIS A 269 -4.63 26.08 -20.82
N LYS A 270 -4.68 26.70 -21.99
CA LYS A 270 -4.62 26.00 -23.28
C LYS A 270 -3.21 26.12 -23.84
N LEU A 271 -2.49 25.00 -23.89
CA LEU A 271 -1.11 24.93 -24.35
C LEU A 271 -1.11 24.74 -25.87
N SER A 272 -0.64 25.74 -26.58
CA SER A 272 -0.58 25.76 -28.03
C SER A 272 0.86 25.90 -28.52
N GLY A 273 1.20 25.26 -29.64
CA GLY A 273 2.55 25.33 -30.21
C GLY A 273 2.95 24.07 -30.98
N HIS A 274 2.36 22.93 -30.67
CA HIS A 274 2.51 21.73 -31.48
C HIS A 274 1.85 21.91 -32.85
N GLN A 275 2.48 21.32 -33.85
CA GLN A 275 2.04 21.39 -35.27
C GLN A 275 1.29 20.14 -35.71
N LYS A 276 1.29 19.09 -34.87
CA LYS A 276 0.63 17.81 -35.14
C LYS A 276 -0.11 17.32 -33.89
N PRO A 277 -1.03 16.35 -34.01
CA PRO A 277 -1.79 15.79 -32.92
C PRO A 277 -0.95 15.31 -31.74
N LEU A 278 -1.49 15.46 -30.54
CA LEU A 278 -0.88 15.06 -29.28
C LEU A 278 -1.48 13.76 -28.77
N SER A 279 -0.62 12.81 -28.44
CA SER A 279 -1.02 11.45 -28.00
C SER A 279 -0.81 11.19 -26.51
N SER A 280 0.01 12.00 -25.83
CA SER A 280 0.34 11.74 -24.42
C SER A 280 0.72 13.01 -23.67
N VAL A 281 0.47 12.98 -22.35
CA VAL A 281 0.95 13.98 -21.38
C VAL A 281 1.57 13.28 -20.18
N SER A 282 2.55 13.92 -19.54
CA SER A 282 3.19 13.39 -18.33
C SER A 282 3.47 14.51 -17.32
N TRP A 283 2.95 14.37 -16.12
CA TRP A 283 3.16 15.29 -15.01
C TRP A 283 4.53 15.12 -14.37
N SER A 284 5.20 16.21 -14.01
CA SER A 284 6.37 16.14 -13.13
C SER A 284 5.98 15.61 -11.74
N PRO A 285 6.91 15.01 -10.98
CA PRO A 285 6.60 14.46 -9.65
C PRO A 285 6.08 15.50 -8.65
N ASP A 286 6.44 16.76 -8.83
CA ASP A 286 5.99 17.91 -8.02
C ASP A 286 4.73 18.60 -8.56
N ASP A 287 4.18 18.13 -9.69
CA ASP A 287 3.02 18.68 -10.40
C ASP A 287 3.18 20.15 -10.88
N HIS A 288 4.41 20.68 -10.90
CA HIS A 288 4.66 22.05 -11.36
C HIS A 288 4.92 22.14 -12.86
N GLN A 289 5.25 21.04 -13.50
CA GLN A 289 5.56 20.99 -14.92
C GLN A 289 4.81 19.86 -15.62
N LEU A 290 4.58 20.05 -16.92
CA LEU A 290 3.92 19.08 -17.78
C LEU A 290 4.77 18.82 -19.01
N LEU A 291 4.93 17.54 -19.39
CA LEU A 291 5.43 17.14 -20.70
C LEU A 291 4.26 16.83 -21.62
N THR A 292 4.40 17.21 -22.87
CA THR A 292 3.48 16.82 -23.94
C THR A 292 4.26 16.25 -25.12
N CYS A 293 3.77 15.16 -25.71
CA CYS A 293 4.34 14.57 -26.90
C CYS A 293 3.24 13.99 -27.81
N GLY A 294 3.57 13.76 -29.08
CA GLY A 294 2.63 13.24 -30.05
C GLY A 294 3.28 12.94 -31.39
N THR A 295 2.52 13.07 -32.46
CA THR A 295 2.96 12.72 -33.82
C THR A 295 3.91 13.75 -34.44
N GLU A 296 4.17 14.87 -33.76
CA GLU A 296 5.17 15.87 -34.17
C GLU A 296 6.61 15.39 -33.93
N GLU A 297 6.75 14.36 -33.09
CA GLU A 297 8.04 13.75 -32.79
C GLU A 297 8.97 14.65 -31.96
N VAL A 298 8.42 15.65 -31.25
CA VAL A 298 9.10 16.47 -30.25
C VAL A 298 8.40 16.38 -28.91
N ILE A 299 9.13 16.62 -27.84
CA ILE A 299 8.58 16.76 -26.49
C ILE A 299 8.65 18.23 -26.09
N ARG A 300 7.56 18.78 -25.56
CA ARG A 300 7.51 20.12 -25.00
C ARG A 300 7.31 20.06 -23.50
N ARG A 301 8.07 20.86 -22.79
CA ARG A 301 7.96 21.04 -21.33
C ARG A 301 7.32 22.38 -21.03
N TRP A 302 6.30 22.35 -20.19
CA TRP A 302 5.45 23.49 -19.87
C TRP A 302 5.46 23.77 -18.37
N ASP A 303 5.41 25.04 -17.98
CA ASP A 303 5.11 25.46 -16.62
C ASP A 303 3.59 25.45 -16.38
N VAL A 304 3.14 24.82 -15.29
CA VAL A 304 1.71 24.64 -14.96
C VAL A 304 1.10 25.94 -14.43
N SER A 305 1.90 26.80 -13.83
CA SER A 305 1.43 28.05 -13.24
C SER A 305 1.18 29.13 -14.30
N SER A 306 2.11 29.28 -15.24
CA SER A 306 2.05 30.30 -16.30
C SER A 306 1.46 29.79 -17.61
N GLY A 307 1.54 28.49 -17.89
CA GLY A 307 1.20 27.88 -19.18
C GLY A 307 2.25 28.13 -20.28
N GLU A 308 3.45 28.61 -19.92
CA GLU A 308 4.52 28.90 -20.86
C GLU A 308 5.33 27.64 -21.21
N CYS A 309 5.81 27.57 -22.45
CA CYS A 309 6.72 26.50 -22.91
C CYS A 309 8.13 26.81 -22.41
N LEU A 310 8.62 25.97 -21.49
CA LEU A 310 9.94 26.12 -20.90
C LEU A 310 11.06 25.57 -21.79
N HIS A 311 10.79 24.46 -22.49
CA HIS A 311 11.80 23.84 -23.35
C HIS A 311 11.16 22.93 -24.41
N ILE A 312 11.88 22.73 -25.52
CA ILE A 312 11.52 21.82 -26.61
C ILE A 312 12.67 20.81 -26.77
N TYR A 313 12.37 19.53 -26.60
CA TYR A 313 13.32 18.44 -26.82
C TYR A 313 13.10 17.85 -28.19
N GLU A 314 14.19 17.77 -28.96
CA GLU A 314 14.17 17.19 -30.30
C GLU A 314 15.48 16.45 -30.57
N LYS A 315 15.45 15.42 -31.40
CA LYS A 315 16.63 14.68 -31.82
C LYS A 315 16.63 14.59 -33.35
N THR A 316 17.68 15.11 -33.96
CA THR A 316 17.78 15.21 -35.42
C THR A 316 17.58 13.85 -36.11
N GLY A 317 16.57 13.75 -36.94
CA GLY A 317 16.25 12.56 -37.74
C GLY A 317 15.57 11.42 -36.96
N LEU A 318 15.22 11.65 -35.67
CA LEU A 318 14.55 10.66 -34.82
C LEU A 318 13.36 11.29 -34.13
N GLY A 319 12.19 10.65 -34.23
CA GLY A 319 10.97 11.11 -33.59
C GLY A 319 10.81 10.60 -32.16
N MET A 320 10.35 11.47 -31.27
CA MET A 320 10.02 11.14 -29.89
C MET A 320 8.54 10.76 -29.79
N VAL A 321 8.26 9.52 -29.40
CA VAL A 321 6.89 8.95 -29.40
C VAL A 321 6.27 8.82 -28.00
N SER A 322 7.11 8.82 -26.96
CA SER A 322 6.66 8.77 -25.56
C SER A 322 7.59 9.57 -24.65
N CYS A 323 7.09 10.02 -23.52
CA CYS A 323 7.85 10.79 -22.55
C CYS A 323 7.46 10.44 -21.12
N GLY A 324 8.40 10.61 -20.20
CA GLY A 324 8.23 10.40 -18.78
C GLY A 324 9.24 11.20 -17.95
N TRP A 325 8.96 11.36 -16.68
CA TRP A 325 9.84 12.00 -15.72
C TRP A 325 10.61 10.99 -14.89
N SER A 326 11.82 11.36 -14.48
CA SER A 326 12.45 10.68 -13.34
C SER A 326 11.70 11.01 -12.04
N PRO A 327 11.67 10.11 -11.05
CA PRO A 327 10.94 10.34 -9.80
C PRO A 327 11.44 11.53 -8.98
N ASP A 328 12.72 11.89 -9.15
CA ASP A 328 13.32 13.08 -8.51
C ASP A 328 13.11 14.37 -9.32
N GLY A 329 12.46 14.29 -10.48
CA GLY A 329 12.15 15.43 -11.34
C GLY A 329 13.34 16.08 -12.05
N LYS A 330 14.54 15.48 -11.96
CA LYS A 330 15.76 16.06 -12.53
C LYS A 330 15.97 15.72 -13.99
N TRP A 331 15.43 14.62 -14.45
CA TRP A 331 15.62 14.10 -15.80
C TRP A 331 14.31 13.77 -16.47
N ILE A 332 14.37 13.80 -17.80
CA ILE A 332 13.28 13.40 -18.68
C ILE A 332 13.73 12.19 -19.48
N PHE A 333 12.82 11.25 -19.66
CA PHE A 333 13.01 10.09 -20.53
C PHE A 333 12.15 10.22 -21.77
N SER A 334 12.71 9.84 -22.92
CA SER A 334 11.99 9.78 -24.18
C SER A 334 12.17 8.42 -24.84
N GLY A 335 11.07 7.85 -25.32
CA GLY A 335 11.10 6.74 -26.26
C GLY A 335 11.15 7.26 -27.68
N LEU A 336 12.06 6.72 -28.50
CA LEU A 336 12.30 7.16 -29.87
C LEU A 336 11.76 6.13 -30.88
N ASN A 337 11.48 6.60 -32.10
CA ASN A 337 10.99 5.74 -33.18
C ASN A 337 12.06 4.75 -33.71
N ASP A 338 13.37 5.00 -33.45
CA ASP A 338 14.47 4.08 -33.72
C ASP A 338 14.64 3.00 -32.64
N LYS A 339 13.72 2.96 -31.69
CA LYS A 339 13.66 1.96 -30.61
C LYS A 339 14.69 2.18 -29.49
N SER A 340 15.25 3.37 -29.38
CA SER A 340 16.09 3.78 -28.26
C SER A 340 15.27 4.52 -27.18
N ILE A 341 15.75 4.45 -25.95
CA ILE A 341 15.30 5.25 -24.82
C ILE A 341 16.42 6.23 -24.51
N CYS A 342 16.14 7.51 -24.53
CA CYS A 342 17.12 8.53 -24.17
C CYS A 342 16.72 9.26 -22.89
N MET A 343 17.73 9.64 -22.12
CA MET A 343 17.62 10.43 -20.89
C MET A 343 18.19 11.83 -21.14
N TRP A 344 17.46 12.84 -20.68
CA TRP A 344 17.74 14.25 -20.91
C TRP A 344 17.80 15.03 -19.61
N GLU A 345 18.72 15.99 -19.53
CA GLU A 345 18.65 17.05 -18.54
C GLU A 345 17.52 18.05 -18.87
N LEU A 346 17.11 18.83 -17.90
CA LEU A 346 16.03 19.80 -18.10
C LEU A 346 16.40 20.91 -19.09
N ASP A 347 17.67 21.19 -19.30
CA ASP A 347 18.21 22.14 -20.27
C ASP A 347 18.25 21.60 -21.72
N GLY A 348 17.88 20.33 -21.92
CA GLY A 348 17.85 19.68 -23.24
C GLY A 348 19.12 18.92 -23.61
N LYS A 349 20.07 18.80 -22.69
CA LYS A 349 21.26 18.00 -22.93
C LYS A 349 20.97 16.52 -22.80
N GLU A 350 21.31 15.73 -23.83
CA GLU A 350 21.25 14.28 -23.78
C GLU A 350 22.33 13.72 -22.87
N LEU A 351 21.94 12.92 -21.88
CA LEU A 351 22.85 12.28 -20.92
C LEU A 351 23.24 10.87 -21.36
N GLU A 352 22.25 10.04 -21.59
CA GLU A 352 22.40 8.64 -21.98
C GLU A 352 21.34 8.25 -23.01
N CYS A 353 21.71 7.30 -23.87
CA CYS A 353 20.78 6.70 -24.81
C CYS A 353 21.02 5.19 -24.89
N TRP A 354 20.00 4.41 -24.55
CA TRP A 354 20.05 2.96 -24.55
C TRP A 354 19.41 2.42 -25.83
N LYS A 355 20.20 1.68 -26.61
CA LYS A 355 19.69 0.88 -27.71
C LYS A 355 19.57 -0.56 -27.24
N GLY A 356 18.35 -1.05 -27.10
CA GLY A 356 18.13 -2.45 -26.77
C GLY A 356 18.77 -3.39 -27.79
N GLN A 357 19.29 -4.53 -27.33
CA GLN A 357 19.90 -5.55 -28.20
C GLN A 357 18.91 -6.20 -29.19
N ARG A 358 17.61 -6.03 -28.96
CA ARG A 358 16.52 -6.58 -29.76
C ARG A 358 15.67 -5.47 -30.37
N THR A 359 15.15 -5.69 -31.59
CA THR A 359 14.32 -4.72 -32.31
C THR A 359 13.04 -4.38 -31.60
N LEU A 360 13.02 -3.25 -30.89
CA LEU A 360 11.93 -2.83 -30.01
C LEU A 360 11.24 -1.58 -30.58
N LYS A 361 9.93 -1.61 -30.75
CA LYS A 361 9.14 -0.41 -31.06
C LYS A 361 8.59 0.12 -29.72
N ILE A 362 9.13 1.21 -29.24
CA ILE A 362 8.66 1.85 -28.00
C ILE A 362 7.42 2.66 -28.34
N SER A 363 6.27 2.24 -27.80
CA SER A 363 5.01 2.97 -27.99
C SER A 363 4.51 3.63 -26.71
N ASP A 364 4.95 3.16 -25.55
CA ASP A 364 4.59 3.70 -24.24
C ASP A 364 5.74 3.47 -23.25
N LEU A 365 5.90 4.36 -22.25
CA LEU A 365 7.00 4.31 -21.30
C LEU A 365 6.54 4.87 -19.95
N GLU A 366 6.83 4.14 -18.88
CA GLU A 366 6.69 4.61 -17.49
C GLU A 366 7.93 4.23 -16.68
N ILE A 367 8.15 4.94 -15.56
CA ILE A 367 9.26 4.71 -14.64
C ILE A 367 8.67 4.48 -13.25
N THR A 368 9.19 3.46 -12.56
CA THR A 368 8.76 3.18 -11.18
C THR A 368 9.07 4.34 -10.25
N GLY A 369 8.23 4.55 -9.23
CA GLY A 369 8.36 5.68 -8.30
C GLY A 369 9.67 5.72 -7.49
N ASP A 370 10.41 4.60 -7.41
CA ASP A 370 11.76 4.51 -6.85
C ASP A 370 12.88 4.82 -7.86
N GLY A 371 12.52 5.03 -9.15
CA GLY A 371 13.45 5.32 -10.24
C GLY A 371 14.33 4.15 -10.69
N LYS A 372 14.11 2.96 -10.16
CA LYS A 372 14.97 1.80 -10.44
C LYS A 372 14.62 1.12 -11.76
N GLN A 373 13.34 1.03 -12.10
CA GLN A 373 12.90 0.30 -13.27
C GLN A 373 12.28 1.23 -14.31
N ILE A 374 12.62 0.99 -15.58
CA ILE A 374 11.96 1.55 -16.76
C ILE A 374 11.08 0.46 -17.35
N ILE A 375 9.80 0.77 -17.53
CA ILE A 375 8.80 -0.13 -18.11
C ILE A 375 8.41 0.43 -19.47
N SER A 376 8.47 -0.38 -20.53
CA SER A 376 8.08 0.04 -21.87
C SER A 376 7.50 -1.10 -22.69
N ILE A 377 6.55 -0.78 -23.58
CA ILE A 377 6.12 -1.72 -24.63
C ILE A 377 7.23 -1.78 -25.66
N CYS A 378 7.85 -2.93 -25.78
CA CYS A 378 9.04 -3.12 -26.60
C CYS A 378 8.79 -3.91 -27.91
N ARG A 379 7.70 -4.67 -27.97
CA ARG A 379 7.20 -5.43 -29.13
C ARG A 379 5.68 -5.37 -29.14
N GLU A 380 5.08 -5.87 -30.21
CA GLU A 380 3.61 -5.92 -30.29
C GLU A 380 2.98 -6.66 -29.09
N ALA A 381 3.63 -7.69 -28.57
CA ALA A 381 3.12 -8.54 -27.50
C ALA A 381 4.09 -8.69 -26.30
N SER A 382 5.00 -7.74 -26.09
CA SER A 382 6.00 -7.82 -25.01
C SER A 382 6.21 -6.49 -24.30
N ILE A 383 6.26 -6.53 -22.97
CA ILE A 383 6.68 -5.42 -22.11
C ILE A 383 8.06 -5.70 -21.55
N LEU A 384 8.96 -4.75 -21.66
CA LEU A 384 10.27 -4.73 -21.05
C LEU A 384 10.20 -4.06 -19.68
N LEU A 385 10.76 -4.73 -18.67
CA LEU A 385 11.07 -4.16 -17.37
C LEU A 385 12.60 -4.12 -17.24
N LEU A 386 13.18 -2.94 -17.39
CA LEU A 386 14.62 -2.72 -17.34
C LEU A 386 15.03 -2.18 -15.98
N ASP A 387 15.79 -2.93 -15.21
CA ASP A 387 16.46 -2.44 -14.02
C ASP A 387 17.66 -1.58 -14.43
N ARG A 388 17.68 -0.31 -14.03
CA ARG A 388 18.70 0.67 -14.43
C ARG A 388 20.05 0.42 -13.75
N GLU A 389 20.04 0.00 -12.48
CA GLU A 389 21.26 -0.21 -11.70
C GLU A 389 21.88 -1.57 -12.00
N ALA A 390 21.07 -2.62 -11.92
CA ALA A 390 21.51 -3.99 -12.19
C ALA A 390 21.71 -4.27 -13.69
N LYS A 391 21.15 -3.44 -14.61
CA LYS A 391 21.08 -3.64 -16.05
C LYS A 391 20.46 -4.99 -16.45
N VAL A 392 19.51 -5.45 -15.64
CA VAL A 392 18.76 -6.69 -15.86
C VAL A 392 17.48 -6.39 -16.60
N GLU A 393 17.24 -7.14 -17.67
CA GLU A 393 16.00 -7.08 -18.45
C GLU A 393 15.08 -8.23 -18.06
N ARG A 394 13.83 -7.92 -17.70
CA ARG A 394 12.73 -8.89 -17.53
C ARG A 394 11.66 -8.60 -18.57
N PHE A 395 10.94 -9.62 -19.02
CA PHE A 395 9.91 -9.48 -20.05
C PHE A 395 8.60 -10.09 -19.59
N ILE A 396 7.50 -9.37 -19.80
CA ILE A 396 6.15 -9.92 -19.82
C ILE A 396 5.82 -10.21 -21.27
N GLU A 397 5.61 -11.47 -21.60
CA GLU A 397 5.21 -11.90 -22.95
C GLU A 397 3.72 -12.25 -22.94
N GLU A 398 2.98 -11.67 -23.88
CA GLU A 398 1.55 -11.86 -24.04
C GLU A 398 1.26 -12.62 -25.34
N ASP A 399 0.10 -13.26 -25.41
CA ASP A 399 -0.39 -14.00 -26.59
C ASP A 399 -1.08 -13.10 -27.62
N GLN A 400 -1.29 -11.83 -27.27
CA GLN A 400 -1.96 -10.83 -28.11
C GLN A 400 -1.18 -9.51 -28.11
N PRO A 401 -1.31 -8.69 -29.17
CA PRO A 401 -0.71 -7.37 -29.21
C PRO A 401 -1.14 -6.50 -28.02
N ILE A 402 -0.16 -5.87 -27.39
CA ILE A 402 -0.33 -4.93 -26.28
C ILE A 402 -0.59 -3.54 -26.85
N THR A 403 -1.56 -2.84 -26.32
CA THR A 403 -1.96 -1.53 -26.82
C THR A 403 -1.58 -0.38 -25.91
N SER A 404 -1.65 -0.61 -24.62
CA SER A 404 -1.26 0.33 -23.58
C SER A 404 -1.05 -0.42 -22.26
N PHE A 405 -0.42 0.23 -21.31
CA PHE A 405 -0.31 -0.26 -19.94
C PHE A 405 -0.45 0.88 -18.93
N SER A 406 -0.65 0.54 -17.67
CA SER A 406 -0.67 1.47 -16.56
C SER A 406 -0.06 0.82 -15.32
N LEU A 407 0.77 1.56 -14.60
CA LEU A 407 1.45 1.10 -13.39
C LEU A 407 0.64 1.51 -12.15
N SER A 408 0.55 0.62 -11.15
CA SER A 408 -0.03 0.95 -9.85
C SER A 408 0.89 1.90 -9.05
N ARG A 409 0.32 2.68 -8.13
CA ARG A 409 1.10 3.62 -7.30
C ARG A 409 2.15 2.96 -6.44
N ASP A 410 1.88 1.75 -5.96
CA ASP A 410 2.81 0.96 -5.15
C ASP A 410 3.91 0.30 -5.98
N ASN A 411 3.89 0.47 -7.32
CA ASN A 411 4.80 -0.14 -8.30
C ASN A 411 4.78 -1.68 -8.31
N ARG A 412 3.75 -2.31 -7.73
CA ARG A 412 3.65 -3.78 -7.61
C ARG A 412 2.84 -4.41 -8.72
N PHE A 413 1.95 -3.66 -9.34
CA PHE A 413 1.02 -4.17 -10.34
C PHE A 413 1.10 -3.39 -11.64
N LEU A 414 0.98 -4.12 -12.73
CA LEU A 414 0.90 -3.59 -14.08
C LEU A 414 -0.41 -4.02 -14.73
N LEU A 415 -1.17 -3.06 -15.22
CA LEU A 415 -2.41 -3.26 -15.95
C LEU A 415 -2.10 -3.20 -17.44
N VAL A 416 -2.33 -4.28 -18.16
CA VAL A 416 -1.96 -4.45 -19.58
C VAL A 416 -3.21 -4.59 -20.43
N ASN A 417 -3.38 -3.68 -21.38
CA ASN A 417 -4.48 -3.71 -22.34
C ASN A 417 -4.07 -4.46 -23.61
N LEU A 418 -4.88 -5.44 -24.00
CA LEU A 418 -4.62 -6.30 -25.14
C LEU A 418 -5.56 -6.01 -26.32
N ALA A 419 -5.12 -6.37 -27.51
CA ALA A 419 -5.89 -6.19 -28.74
C ALA A 419 -7.20 -7.00 -28.79
N ASN A 420 -7.29 -8.08 -28.04
CA ASN A 420 -8.44 -8.99 -27.98
C ASN A 420 -9.55 -8.57 -27.01
N GLN A 421 -9.60 -7.30 -26.58
CA GLN A 421 -10.59 -6.78 -25.63
C GLN A 421 -10.46 -7.39 -24.22
N GLU A 422 -9.24 -7.75 -23.83
CA GLU A 422 -8.91 -8.25 -22.49
C GLU A 422 -7.92 -7.28 -21.83
N ILE A 423 -8.11 -7.02 -20.55
CA ILE A 423 -7.16 -6.30 -19.71
C ILE A 423 -6.61 -7.30 -18.71
N ARG A 424 -5.29 -7.35 -18.55
CA ARG A 424 -4.61 -8.28 -17.65
C ARG A 424 -3.88 -7.52 -16.55
N LEU A 425 -4.02 -8.01 -15.32
CA LEU A 425 -3.32 -7.49 -14.14
C LEU A 425 -2.15 -8.41 -13.81
N TRP A 426 -0.94 -7.88 -13.87
CA TRP A 426 0.29 -8.57 -13.54
C TRP A 426 0.86 -8.06 -12.23
N ASN A 427 1.31 -8.97 -11.35
CA ASN A 427 2.22 -8.63 -10.27
C ASN A 427 3.65 -8.64 -10.83
N ILE A 428 4.40 -7.54 -10.61
CA ILE A 428 5.75 -7.35 -11.17
C ILE A 428 6.85 -7.25 -10.10
N GLU A 429 6.51 -7.43 -8.81
CA GLU A 429 7.44 -7.28 -7.69
C GLU A 429 8.55 -8.35 -7.75
N ASP A 430 8.25 -9.57 -7.40
CA ASP A 430 9.25 -10.65 -7.36
C ASP A 430 9.21 -11.52 -8.62
N ASP A 431 8.21 -12.38 -8.71
CA ASP A 431 7.94 -13.23 -9.86
C ASP A 431 6.81 -12.63 -10.70
N LEU A 432 7.05 -12.50 -12.00
CA LEU A 432 6.04 -12.00 -12.94
C LEU A 432 4.84 -12.95 -12.97
N LYS A 433 3.74 -12.56 -12.33
CA LYS A 433 2.55 -13.41 -12.18
C LYS A 433 1.29 -12.71 -12.64
N LEU A 434 0.53 -13.38 -13.51
CA LEU A 434 -0.81 -12.95 -13.88
C LEU A 434 -1.75 -13.13 -12.68
N VAL A 435 -2.39 -12.03 -12.24
CA VAL A 435 -3.27 -12.00 -11.08
C VAL A 435 -4.74 -12.10 -11.48
N SER A 436 -5.18 -11.27 -12.44
CA SER A 436 -6.59 -11.17 -12.83
C SER A 436 -6.75 -10.76 -14.29
N LYS A 437 -7.96 -10.95 -14.81
CA LYS A 437 -8.36 -10.60 -16.19
C LYS A 437 -9.71 -9.89 -16.16
N TYR A 438 -9.82 -8.80 -16.95
CA TYR A 438 -11.05 -8.00 -17.06
C TYR A 438 -11.52 -7.99 -18.51
N ARG A 439 -12.83 -8.17 -18.70
CA ARG A 439 -13.48 -8.28 -20.01
C ARG A 439 -14.80 -7.52 -20.04
N GLY A 440 -15.30 -7.27 -21.26
CA GLY A 440 -16.62 -6.67 -21.49
C GLY A 440 -16.57 -5.40 -22.32
N HIS A 441 -15.50 -4.59 -22.20
CA HIS A 441 -15.29 -3.42 -23.05
C HIS A 441 -15.03 -3.83 -24.52
N LYS A 442 -15.33 -2.93 -25.45
CA LYS A 442 -15.14 -3.14 -26.87
C LYS A 442 -13.94 -2.36 -27.38
N ARG A 443 -13.11 -3.03 -28.14
CA ARG A 443 -11.96 -2.46 -28.82
C ARG A 443 -11.72 -3.17 -30.14
N THR A 444 -11.59 -2.44 -31.23
CA THR A 444 -11.29 -2.98 -32.56
C THR A 444 -10.14 -2.24 -33.25
N ARG A 445 -10.12 -0.90 -33.18
CA ARG A 445 -9.17 -0.06 -33.93
C ARG A 445 -8.33 0.85 -33.07
N PHE A 446 -8.94 1.45 -32.03
CA PHE A 446 -8.32 2.52 -31.27
C PHE A 446 -7.45 2.00 -30.12
N ILE A 447 -6.53 2.84 -29.67
CA ILE A 447 -5.79 2.61 -28.44
C ILE A 447 -6.69 3.08 -27.30
N ILE A 448 -7.20 2.12 -26.54
CA ILE A 448 -8.00 2.39 -25.34
C ILE A 448 -7.08 2.25 -24.14
N ARG A 449 -7.16 3.22 -23.24
CA ARG A 449 -6.36 3.24 -22.02
C ARG A 449 -7.22 2.96 -20.79
N SER A 450 -6.67 2.18 -19.87
CA SER A 450 -7.25 1.88 -18.56
C SER A 450 -6.40 2.46 -17.45
N CYS A 451 -6.99 2.62 -16.28
CA CYS A 451 -6.30 3.09 -15.09
C CYS A 451 -6.77 2.36 -13.84
N PHE A 452 -5.92 2.38 -12.82
CA PHE A 452 -6.30 2.08 -11.45
C PHE A 452 -7.06 3.25 -10.84
N GLY A 453 -7.92 2.98 -9.86
CA GLY A 453 -8.61 4.05 -9.17
C GLY A 453 -9.41 3.65 -7.95
N GLY A 454 -10.07 4.65 -7.37
CA GLY A 454 -10.74 4.53 -6.09
C GLY A 454 -9.79 4.49 -4.89
N LEU A 455 -10.34 4.19 -3.73
CA LEU A 455 -9.56 4.05 -2.51
C LEU A 455 -8.65 2.82 -2.62
N ASP A 456 -7.38 2.97 -2.27
CA ASP A 456 -6.36 1.92 -2.33
C ASP A 456 -6.29 1.21 -3.70
N GLU A 457 -6.68 1.92 -4.79
CA GLU A 457 -6.73 1.37 -6.14
C GLU A 457 -7.60 0.11 -6.25
N ALA A 458 -8.72 0.08 -5.51
CA ALA A 458 -9.63 -1.07 -5.46
C ALA A 458 -10.37 -1.31 -6.79
N PHE A 459 -10.36 -0.36 -7.71
CA PHE A 459 -11.07 -0.42 -8.98
C PHE A 459 -10.16 -0.29 -10.19
N ILE A 460 -10.64 -0.84 -11.30
CA ILE A 460 -10.07 -0.66 -12.63
C ILE A 460 -11.11 0.06 -13.48
N ALA A 461 -10.69 1.11 -14.18
CA ALA A 461 -11.51 1.80 -15.16
C ALA A 461 -10.91 1.68 -16.55
N SER A 462 -11.74 1.56 -17.57
CA SER A 462 -11.33 1.58 -18.99
C SER A 462 -12.36 2.32 -19.86
N GLY A 463 -11.85 3.01 -20.85
CA GLY A 463 -12.67 3.45 -21.97
C GLY A 463 -13.13 2.26 -22.84
N SER A 464 -13.96 2.57 -23.85
CA SER A 464 -14.47 1.57 -24.79
C SER A 464 -14.92 2.24 -26.10
N GLU A 465 -14.82 1.51 -27.22
CA GLU A 465 -15.29 1.99 -28.54
C GLU A 465 -16.82 2.08 -28.63
N ASP A 466 -17.57 1.46 -27.73
CA ASP A 466 -19.04 1.56 -27.65
C ASP A 466 -19.53 2.79 -26.88
N SER A 467 -18.68 3.77 -26.68
CA SER A 467 -18.99 5.05 -26.00
C SER A 467 -19.29 4.92 -24.50
N LEU A 468 -18.94 3.79 -23.87
CA LEU A 468 -19.12 3.54 -22.45
C LEU A 468 -17.77 3.60 -21.71
N VAL A 469 -17.83 3.92 -20.42
CA VAL A 469 -16.73 3.70 -19.47
C VAL A 469 -17.06 2.46 -18.66
N TYR A 470 -16.14 1.53 -18.53
CA TYR A 470 -16.28 0.29 -17.78
C TYR A 470 -15.53 0.36 -16.47
N LEU A 471 -16.15 -0.11 -15.39
CA LEU A 471 -15.57 -0.17 -14.05
C LEU A 471 -15.62 -1.61 -13.52
N TRP A 472 -14.48 -2.14 -13.08
CA TRP A 472 -14.39 -3.46 -12.44
C TRP A 472 -13.81 -3.33 -11.04
N HIS A 473 -14.18 -4.28 -10.18
CA HIS A 473 -13.49 -4.48 -8.90
C HIS A 473 -12.16 -5.20 -9.14
N ARG A 474 -11.05 -4.60 -8.67
CA ARG A 474 -9.70 -5.13 -8.93
C ARG A 474 -9.49 -6.55 -8.40
N GLY A 475 -9.96 -6.82 -7.17
CA GLY A 475 -9.74 -8.09 -6.49
C GLY A 475 -10.53 -9.26 -7.05
N THR A 476 -11.81 -9.05 -7.40
CA THR A 476 -12.70 -10.11 -7.91
C THR A 476 -12.70 -10.22 -9.43
N GLY A 477 -12.33 -9.17 -10.15
CA GLY A 477 -12.41 -9.09 -11.60
C GLY A 477 -13.85 -8.87 -12.13
N GLU A 478 -14.83 -8.71 -11.25
CA GLU A 478 -16.23 -8.53 -11.64
C GLU A 478 -16.51 -7.12 -12.14
N LEU A 479 -17.37 -7.03 -13.16
CA LEU A 479 -17.85 -5.76 -13.70
C LEU A 479 -18.82 -5.13 -12.68
N ILE A 480 -18.49 -3.92 -12.22
CA ILE A 480 -19.30 -3.18 -11.24
C ILE A 480 -20.36 -2.33 -11.94
N GLU A 481 -19.89 -1.52 -12.93
CA GLU A 481 -20.72 -0.51 -13.55
C GLU A 481 -20.25 -0.22 -14.97
N THR A 482 -21.20 0.27 -15.80
CA THR A 482 -20.91 0.87 -17.10
C THR A 482 -21.50 2.28 -17.13
N LEU A 483 -20.71 3.27 -17.48
CA LEU A 483 -21.12 4.67 -17.45
C LEU A 483 -21.45 5.15 -18.86
N PRO A 484 -22.73 5.35 -19.18
CA PRO A 484 -23.17 5.88 -20.46
C PRO A 484 -23.10 7.41 -20.47
N GLY A 485 -22.88 7.97 -21.67
CA GLY A 485 -22.95 9.43 -21.82
C GLY A 485 -22.20 9.95 -23.02
N HIS A 486 -20.99 9.48 -23.30
CA HIS A 486 -20.28 9.84 -24.52
C HIS A 486 -21.02 9.40 -25.79
N SER A 487 -20.79 10.08 -26.89
CA SER A 487 -21.35 9.75 -28.21
C SER A 487 -20.30 9.21 -29.20
N GLY A 488 -19.03 9.22 -28.82
CA GLY A 488 -17.90 8.66 -29.54
C GLY A 488 -17.10 7.68 -28.70
N ALA A 489 -16.11 7.03 -29.29
CA ALA A 489 -15.24 6.11 -28.56
C ALA A 489 -14.58 6.82 -27.36
N VAL A 490 -14.53 6.13 -26.24
CA VAL A 490 -13.82 6.62 -25.03
C VAL A 490 -12.40 6.10 -25.07
N ASN A 491 -11.43 6.98 -25.34
CA ASN A 491 -10.03 6.61 -25.58
C ASN A 491 -9.24 6.44 -24.28
N CYS A 492 -9.52 7.27 -23.29
CA CYS A 492 -8.75 7.32 -22.07
C CYS A 492 -9.63 7.64 -20.86
N VAL A 493 -9.28 7.05 -19.74
CA VAL A 493 -9.86 7.33 -18.43
C VAL A 493 -8.75 7.61 -17.44
N SER A 494 -9.02 8.45 -16.47
CA SER A 494 -8.10 8.75 -15.36
C SER A 494 -8.89 8.96 -14.08
N TRP A 495 -8.46 8.31 -13.02
CA TRP A 495 -9.07 8.47 -11.70
C TRP A 495 -8.28 9.51 -10.90
N ASN A 496 -8.99 10.39 -10.17
CA ASN A 496 -8.34 11.40 -9.35
C ASN A 496 -7.65 10.74 -8.15
N PRO A 497 -6.32 10.89 -8.00
CA PRO A 497 -5.59 10.22 -6.94
C PRO A 497 -5.88 10.75 -5.54
N ALA A 498 -6.36 11.97 -5.39
CA ALA A 498 -6.69 12.57 -4.10
C ALA A 498 -8.19 12.45 -3.75
N ASN A 499 -9.04 12.19 -4.75
CA ASN A 499 -10.48 12.04 -4.55
C ASN A 499 -10.97 10.72 -5.16
N PRO A 500 -11.20 9.68 -4.34
CA PRO A 500 -11.62 8.37 -4.83
C PRO A 500 -13.00 8.39 -5.50
N HIS A 501 -13.77 9.46 -5.34
CA HIS A 501 -15.09 9.63 -5.92
C HIS A 501 -15.09 10.46 -7.21
N MET A 502 -13.92 10.75 -7.79
CA MET A 502 -13.80 11.54 -9.02
C MET A 502 -13.05 10.77 -10.11
N LEU A 503 -13.70 10.56 -11.23
CA LEU A 503 -13.14 9.95 -12.44
C LEU A 503 -13.32 10.91 -13.62
N ALA A 504 -12.38 10.94 -14.55
CA ALA A 504 -12.49 11.66 -15.83
C ALA A 504 -12.38 10.69 -17.01
N SER A 505 -13.10 10.97 -18.09
CA SER A 505 -13.02 10.23 -19.36
C SER A 505 -12.91 11.16 -20.55
N ALA A 506 -12.09 10.78 -21.54
CA ALA A 506 -11.88 11.51 -22.79
C ALA A 506 -12.38 10.72 -23.99
N SER A 507 -12.99 11.39 -24.96
CA SER A 507 -13.66 10.74 -26.09
C SER A 507 -13.42 11.43 -27.43
N ASP A 508 -13.64 10.69 -28.51
CA ASP A 508 -13.71 11.17 -29.89
C ASP A 508 -14.86 12.16 -30.10
N ASP A 509 -15.83 12.22 -29.19
CA ASP A 509 -16.90 13.22 -29.22
C ASP A 509 -16.44 14.64 -28.86
N ARG A 510 -15.10 14.86 -28.69
CA ARG A 510 -14.44 16.13 -28.35
C ARG A 510 -14.67 16.60 -26.94
N THR A 511 -15.32 15.78 -26.10
CA THR A 511 -15.65 16.14 -24.72
C THR A 511 -14.81 15.34 -23.72
N ILE A 512 -14.63 15.93 -22.55
CA ILE A 512 -14.17 15.26 -21.35
C ILE A 512 -15.33 15.25 -20.38
N ARG A 513 -15.62 14.12 -19.77
CA ARG A 513 -16.64 13.99 -18.72
C ARG A 513 -15.99 13.80 -17.37
N ILE A 514 -16.51 14.51 -16.38
CA ILE A 514 -16.14 14.35 -14.98
C ILE A 514 -17.27 13.57 -14.30
N TRP A 515 -16.95 12.41 -13.78
CA TRP A 515 -17.87 11.52 -13.09
C TRP A 515 -17.69 11.65 -11.59
N GLY A 516 -18.79 11.58 -10.85
CA GLY A 516 -18.79 11.64 -9.38
C GLY A 516 -19.98 10.93 -8.79
N LEU A 517 -20.17 11.11 -7.48
CA LEU A 517 -21.26 10.46 -6.75
C LEU A 517 -22.63 11.05 -7.13
N ASN A 518 -23.65 10.22 -7.06
CA ASN A 518 -25.03 10.65 -7.22
C ASN A 518 -25.53 11.33 -5.93
N ASN A 519 -25.54 12.67 -5.89
CA ASN A 519 -25.92 13.46 -4.73
C ASN A 519 -27.42 13.32 -4.31
N LEU A 520 -28.24 12.64 -5.09
CA LEU A 520 -29.66 12.42 -4.74
C LEU A 520 -29.82 11.50 -3.51
N SER A 521 -28.85 10.63 -3.23
CA SER A 521 -28.88 9.74 -2.06
C SER A 521 -28.43 10.42 -0.77
N THR A 522 -27.60 11.47 -0.84
CA THR A 522 -27.09 12.18 0.35
C THR A 522 -28.15 13.10 0.96
N SER A 523 -29.07 13.65 0.16
CA SER A 523 -30.15 14.53 0.65
C SER A 523 -31.26 13.80 1.40
N MET A 524 -31.39 12.48 1.22
CA MET A 524 -32.39 11.68 1.95
C MET A 524 -31.89 11.19 3.32
N LYS A 525 -30.57 11.00 3.50
CA LYS A 525 -30.01 10.56 4.79
C LYS A 525 -29.94 11.67 5.86
N GLN A 526 -30.10 12.94 5.49
CA GLN A 526 -30.13 14.08 6.44
C GLN A 526 -31.52 14.43 6.99
N LYS A 527 -32.56 13.69 6.64
CA LYS A 527 -33.94 13.94 7.10
C LYS A 527 -34.54 12.76 7.87
N GLU A 528 -33.83 12.17 8.82
CA GLU A 528 -34.50 11.46 9.89
C GLU A 528 -34.73 12.45 11.04
N PRO A 529 -35.99 12.78 11.38
CA PRO A 529 -36.27 13.65 12.50
C PRO A 529 -36.03 12.87 13.80
N HIS A 530 -35.22 13.42 14.67
CA HIS A 530 -35.17 13.00 16.07
C HIS A 530 -36.60 12.94 16.61
N SER A 531 -37.13 11.75 16.85
CA SER A 531 -38.41 11.54 17.52
C SER A 531 -38.30 12.03 18.96
N ASN A 532 -39.05 13.06 19.25
CA ASN A 532 -39.19 13.71 20.55
C ASN A 532 -39.60 12.74 21.64
N GLY A 533 -38.95 12.92 22.78
CA GLY A 533 -39.28 12.27 24.01
C GLY A 533 -40.72 12.57 24.46
N ILE A 534 -41.35 11.53 24.94
CA ILE A 534 -42.67 11.58 25.51
C ILE A 534 -42.57 12.26 26.87
N HIS A 535 -43.16 13.44 27.01
CA HIS A 535 -43.43 14.07 28.30
C HIS A 535 -44.66 13.39 28.95
N TYR A 536 -44.42 12.70 30.03
CA TYR A 536 -45.49 12.38 30.99
C TYR A 536 -45.85 13.62 31.81
N SER A 537 -47.03 14.20 31.57
CA SER A 537 -47.62 15.18 32.49
C SER A 537 -48.56 14.44 33.45
N ASN A 538 -48.16 14.41 34.71
CA ASN A 538 -49.07 14.15 35.85
C ASN A 538 -50.04 15.33 35.96
N GLY A 539 -51.30 15.07 35.85
CA GLY A 539 -52.41 15.96 36.26
C GLY A 539 -53.29 15.26 37.25
N GLY A 540 -53.16 15.62 38.52
CA GLY A 540 -54.07 15.22 39.55
C GLY A 540 -55.27 16.20 39.61
N THR A 541 -56.40 15.69 39.79
CA THR A 541 -57.47 15.89 40.77
C THR A 541 -58.57 14.89 40.52
#